data_e853d834e5a6b3475ad7c976c38d71fb
#
_entry.id   e853d834e5a6b3475ad7c976c38d71fb
#
_cell.length_a   1.000
_cell.length_b   1.000
_cell.length_c   1.000
_cell.angle_alpha   90.00
_cell.angle_beta   90.00
_cell.angle_gamma   90.00
#
_symmetry.space_group_name_H-M   'P 1'
#
loop_
_entity.id
_entity.type
_entity.pdbx_description
1 polymer ?
#
loop_
_entity_poly.entity_id
_entity_poly.type
_entity_poly.pdbx_seq_one_letter_code
_entity_poly.pdbx_strand_id
1 'polypeptide(L)'
;VLVHSVAFAPKEDLHGRFIDTSRQGFRTALEISAFSLTALCRAFEPLFNPGASVICMTYYGSQKKIPNYNVMGVAKAALESSVRYLASDLGEKNVRINAISAGPIKTLSASGISDFRVILDHIEANAPLKRNVTIDEVGNVALFLASNLSSAVTGDIIYADSGFQTVGI
;
A
#
# COMPACT_ATOMS: atom_id res chain seq x y z
N VAL A 1 3.21 -17.54 3.09
CA VAL A 1 3.08 -16.07 3.05
C VAL A 1 3.13 -15.61 1.60
N LEU A 2 2.22 -14.72 1.20
CA LEU A 2 2.22 -14.04 -0.09
C LEU A 2 2.43 -12.54 0.15
N VAL A 3 3.45 -11.94 -0.46
CA VAL A 3 3.70 -10.49 -0.37
C VAL A 3 3.46 -9.86 -1.74
N HIS A 4 2.47 -8.98 -1.80
CA HIS A 4 2.13 -8.19 -2.97
C HIS A 4 2.72 -6.78 -2.83
N SER A 5 3.79 -6.53 -3.56
CA SER A 5 4.48 -5.23 -3.63
C SER A 5 4.56 -4.73 -5.08
N VAL A 6 3.42 -4.79 -5.79
CA VAL A 6 3.30 -4.44 -7.21
C VAL A 6 2.51 -3.15 -7.34
N ALA A 7 3.04 -2.18 -8.09
CA ALA A 7 2.33 -0.96 -8.45
C ALA A 7 2.92 -0.36 -9.73
N PHE A 8 2.05 0.17 -10.58
CA PHE A 8 2.45 0.91 -11.77
C PHE A 8 1.35 1.87 -12.20
N ALA A 9 1.75 3.06 -12.63
CA ALA A 9 0.94 4.00 -13.40
C ALA A 9 1.83 4.70 -14.42
N PRO A 10 1.30 5.09 -15.59
CA PRO A 10 2.03 5.93 -16.55
C PRO A 10 2.46 7.24 -15.89
N LYS A 11 3.69 7.66 -16.15
CA LYS A 11 4.28 8.84 -15.50
C LYS A 11 3.48 10.12 -15.76
N GLU A 12 2.95 10.27 -16.96
CA GLU A 12 2.11 11.39 -17.38
C GLU A 12 0.83 11.51 -16.55
N ASP A 13 0.27 10.41 -16.06
CA ASP A 13 -0.95 10.38 -15.23
C ASP A 13 -0.67 10.55 -13.73
N LEU A 14 0.60 10.63 -13.32
CA LEU A 14 1.00 10.95 -11.95
C LEU A 14 1.14 12.46 -11.72
N HIS A 15 1.37 13.25 -12.78
CA HIS A 15 1.64 14.68 -12.71
C HIS A 15 0.44 15.53 -13.17
N GLY A 16 0.50 16.82 -12.90
CA GLY A 16 -0.50 17.77 -13.33
C GLY A 16 -1.81 17.68 -12.53
N ARG A 17 -2.92 18.00 -13.19
CA ARG A 17 -4.25 17.98 -12.55
C ARG A 17 -4.83 16.58 -12.64
N PHE A 18 -5.40 16.09 -11.57
CA PHE A 18 -6.02 14.75 -11.55
C PHE A 18 -7.17 14.64 -12.57
N ILE A 19 -7.92 15.70 -12.82
CA ILE A 19 -9.04 15.72 -13.78
C ILE A 19 -8.60 15.43 -15.22
N ASP A 20 -7.32 15.62 -15.52
CA ASP A 20 -6.75 15.38 -16.84
C ASP A 20 -6.22 13.94 -17.01
N THR A 21 -6.41 13.08 -16.00
CA THR A 21 -6.00 11.66 -16.05
C THR A 21 -6.59 10.96 -17.27
N SER A 22 -5.75 10.30 -18.04
CA SER A 22 -6.19 9.58 -19.23
C SER A 22 -7.01 8.32 -18.84
N ARG A 23 -7.99 7.97 -19.69
CA ARG A 23 -8.76 6.72 -19.51
C ARG A 23 -7.85 5.50 -19.48
N GLN A 24 -6.85 5.49 -20.35
CA GLN A 24 -5.90 4.37 -20.42
C GLN A 24 -5.02 4.29 -19.18
N GLY A 25 -4.48 5.41 -18.72
CA GLY A 25 -3.65 5.44 -17.50
C GLY A 25 -4.44 5.06 -16.25
N PHE A 26 -5.71 5.51 -16.15
CA PHE A 26 -6.61 5.10 -15.08
C PHE A 26 -6.81 3.58 -15.06
N ARG A 27 -7.12 2.96 -16.21
CA ARG A 27 -7.28 1.50 -16.32
C ARG A 27 -5.99 0.77 -15.96
N THR A 28 -4.87 1.18 -16.53
CA THR A 28 -3.56 0.56 -16.28
C THR A 28 -3.17 0.63 -14.81
N ALA A 29 -3.36 1.78 -14.16
CA ALA A 29 -3.05 1.94 -12.75
C ALA A 29 -3.90 1.01 -11.85
N LEU A 30 -5.22 0.94 -12.09
CA LEU A 30 -6.10 0.06 -11.32
C LEU A 30 -5.83 -1.42 -11.59
N GLU A 31 -5.63 -1.80 -12.84
CA GLU A 31 -5.37 -3.18 -13.24
C GLU A 31 -4.08 -3.71 -12.58
N ILE A 32 -2.98 -2.96 -12.71
CA ILE A 32 -1.69 -3.39 -12.19
C ILE A 32 -1.58 -3.20 -10.67
N SER A 33 -2.07 -2.09 -10.12
CA SER A 33 -1.80 -1.73 -8.72
C SER A 33 -2.90 -2.14 -7.74
N ALA A 34 -4.08 -2.54 -8.23
CA ALA A 34 -5.18 -2.98 -7.37
C ALA A 34 -5.68 -4.38 -7.75
N PHE A 35 -6.12 -4.59 -8.99
CA PHE A 35 -6.69 -5.87 -9.40
C PHE A 35 -5.69 -7.02 -9.33
N SER A 36 -4.41 -6.77 -9.54
CA SER A 36 -3.37 -7.79 -9.44
C SER A 36 -3.33 -8.51 -8.09
N LEU A 37 -3.68 -7.84 -6.97
CA LEU A 37 -3.82 -8.49 -5.66
C LEU A 37 -4.94 -9.55 -5.70
N THR A 38 -6.11 -9.18 -6.19
CA THR A 38 -7.25 -10.11 -6.32
C THR A 38 -6.92 -11.28 -7.24
N ALA A 39 -6.27 -11.00 -8.38
CA ALA A 39 -5.85 -12.03 -9.32
C ALA A 39 -4.84 -13.02 -8.70
N LEU A 40 -3.86 -12.51 -7.95
CA LEU A 40 -2.89 -13.35 -7.25
C LEU A 40 -3.54 -14.15 -6.12
N CYS A 41 -4.40 -13.54 -5.30
CA CYS A 41 -5.14 -14.27 -4.27
C CYS A 41 -5.92 -15.43 -4.88
N ARG A 42 -6.66 -15.20 -5.97
CA ARG A 42 -7.38 -16.25 -6.68
C ARG A 42 -6.47 -17.36 -7.19
N ALA A 43 -5.33 -16.99 -7.78
CA ALA A 43 -4.39 -17.98 -8.34
C ALA A 43 -3.72 -18.83 -7.25
N PHE A 44 -3.41 -18.23 -6.10
CA PHE A 44 -2.74 -18.88 -4.98
C PHE A 44 -3.70 -19.52 -3.98
N GLU A 45 -5.00 -19.24 -4.04
CA GLU A 45 -5.99 -19.76 -3.09
C GLU A 45 -5.90 -21.28 -2.87
N PRO A 46 -5.73 -22.14 -3.92
CA PRO A 46 -5.60 -23.59 -3.73
C PRO A 46 -4.30 -24.01 -3.02
N LEU A 47 -3.32 -23.10 -2.92
CA LEU A 47 -1.99 -23.35 -2.35
C LEU A 47 -1.84 -22.78 -0.92
N PHE A 48 -2.82 -22.03 -0.44
CA PHE A 48 -2.76 -21.49 0.92
C PHE A 48 -2.97 -22.59 1.96
N ASN A 49 -2.02 -22.69 2.88
CA ASN A 49 -2.20 -23.48 4.09
C ASN A 49 -3.06 -22.70 5.12
N PRO A 50 -3.78 -23.39 6.03
CA PRO A 50 -4.43 -22.73 7.16
C PRO A 50 -3.43 -21.88 7.95
N GLY A 51 -3.81 -20.66 8.30
CA GLY A 51 -2.92 -19.69 8.95
C GLY A 51 -2.02 -18.90 7.99
N ALA A 52 -2.14 -19.10 6.69
CA ALA A 52 -1.40 -18.29 5.72
C ALA A 52 -1.69 -16.80 5.86
N SER A 53 -0.71 -15.98 5.49
CA SER A 53 -0.81 -14.53 5.50
C SER A 53 -0.53 -13.94 4.13
N VAL A 54 -1.40 -13.06 3.69
CA VAL A 54 -1.24 -12.22 2.50
C VAL A 54 -0.98 -10.79 2.98
N ILE A 55 0.07 -10.16 2.45
CA ILE A 55 0.46 -8.79 2.81
C ILE A 55 0.56 -7.97 1.54
N CYS A 56 -0.05 -6.80 1.48
CA CYS A 56 0.14 -5.89 0.36
C CYS A 56 0.67 -4.53 0.81
N MET A 57 1.35 -3.82 -0.10
CA MET A 57 1.92 -2.50 0.17
C MET A 57 1.00 -1.41 -0.34
N THR A 58 0.59 -0.52 0.57
CA THR A 58 -0.18 0.68 0.25
C THR A 58 0.55 1.95 0.69
N TYR A 59 -0.10 3.10 0.51
CA TYR A 59 0.47 4.39 0.88
C TYR A 59 -0.65 5.38 1.24
N TYR A 60 -0.37 6.28 2.15
CA TYR A 60 -1.29 7.31 2.67
C TYR A 60 -1.97 8.16 1.58
N GLY A 61 -1.41 8.21 0.38
CA GLY A 61 -2.05 8.79 -0.81
C GLY A 61 -3.38 8.16 -1.20
N SER A 62 -3.76 7.00 -0.63
CA SER A 62 -5.10 6.42 -0.72
C SER A 62 -6.17 7.25 -0.01
N GLN A 63 -5.79 8.00 1.02
CA GLN A 63 -6.70 8.77 1.90
C GLN A 63 -6.54 10.28 1.74
N LYS A 64 -5.35 10.75 1.41
CA LYS A 64 -5.02 12.16 1.26
C LYS A 64 -4.41 12.45 -0.11
N LYS A 65 -4.72 13.63 -0.63
CA LYS A 65 -4.09 14.09 -1.86
C LYS A 65 -2.59 14.33 -1.62
N ILE A 66 -1.76 13.58 -2.31
CA ILE A 66 -0.32 13.73 -2.33
C ILE A 66 0.11 14.32 -3.68
N PRO A 67 0.97 15.35 -3.71
CA PRO A 67 1.51 15.88 -4.96
C PRO A 67 2.19 14.80 -5.80
N ASN A 68 1.99 14.84 -7.11
CA ASN A 68 2.60 13.91 -8.07
C ASN A 68 2.28 12.43 -7.82
N TYR A 69 1.11 12.13 -7.23
CA TYR A 69 0.65 10.77 -6.98
C TYR A 69 -0.68 10.43 -7.67
N ASN A 70 -1.51 11.42 -7.93
CA ASN A 70 -2.77 11.41 -8.71
C ASN A 70 -3.48 10.05 -8.80
N VAL A 71 -3.49 9.42 -9.98
CA VAL A 71 -4.21 8.15 -10.23
C VAL A 71 -3.72 7.00 -9.34
N MET A 72 -2.47 7.02 -8.91
CA MET A 72 -1.96 6.00 -7.99
C MET A 72 -2.65 6.07 -6.62
N GLY A 73 -3.02 7.25 -6.14
CA GLY A 73 -3.80 7.40 -4.92
C GLY A 73 -5.15 6.68 -5.02
N VAL A 74 -5.84 6.83 -6.15
CA VAL A 74 -7.10 6.12 -6.42
C VAL A 74 -6.88 4.61 -6.50
N ALA A 75 -5.82 4.17 -7.15
CA ALA A 75 -5.47 2.75 -7.22
C ALA A 75 -5.16 2.16 -5.84
N LYS A 76 -4.46 2.89 -4.97
CA LYS A 76 -4.20 2.46 -3.59
C LYS A 76 -5.47 2.42 -2.74
N ALA A 77 -6.41 3.35 -2.92
CA ALA A 77 -7.72 3.29 -2.26
C ALA A 77 -8.51 2.04 -2.69
N ALA A 78 -8.50 1.72 -3.98
CA ALA A 78 -9.11 0.50 -4.51
C ALA A 78 -8.43 -0.77 -3.95
N LEU A 79 -7.08 -0.77 -3.84
CA LEU A 79 -6.31 -1.86 -3.22
C LEU A 79 -6.72 -2.08 -1.77
N GLU A 80 -6.80 -1.01 -0.96
CA GLU A 80 -7.20 -1.08 0.45
C GLU A 80 -8.64 -1.56 0.62
N SER A 81 -9.54 -1.16 -0.28
CA SER A 81 -10.90 -1.71 -0.30
C SER A 81 -10.89 -3.20 -0.62
N SER A 82 -10.09 -3.64 -1.60
CA SER A 82 -9.96 -5.05 -1.98
C SER A 82 -9.44 -5.91 -0.83
N VAL A 83 -8.56 -5.40 0.02
CA VAL A 83 -8.08 -6.11 1.23
C VAL A 83 -9.25 -6.52 2.13
N ARG A 84 -10.23 -5.64 2.35
CA ARG A 84 -11.39 -5.93 3.20
C ARG A 84 -12.28 -7.02 2.62
N TYR A 85 -12.56 -6.98 1.32
CA TYR A 85 -13.35 -8.02 0.65
C TYR A 85 -12.63 -9.37 0.63
N LEU A 86 -11.33 -9.36 0.28
CA LEU A 86 -10.53 -10.58 0.27
C LEU A 86 -10.34 -11.17 1.68
N ALA A 87 -10.32 -10.35 2.73
CA ALA A 87 -10.29 -10.83 4.11
C ALA A 87 -11.55 -11.63 4.46
N SER A 88 -12.71 -11.21 3.97
CA SER A 88 -13.95 -11.96 4.13
C SER A 88 -13.91 -13.30 3.39
N ASP A 89 -13.50 -13.27 2.11
CA ASP A 89 -13.48 -14.47 1.27
C ASP A 89 -12.47 -15.53 1.74
N LEU A 90 -11.28 -15.08 2.12
CA LEU A 90 -10.18 -15.96 2.53
C LEU A 90 -10.26 -16.40 4.00
N GLY A 91 -11.01 -15.65 4.81
CA GLY A 91 -11.15 -15.89 6.26
C GLY A 91 -11.75 -17.26 6.58
N GLU A 92 -12.68 -17.77 5.76
CA GLU A 92 -13.27 -19.10 5.91
C GLU A 92 -12.21 -20.23 5.83
N LYS A 93 -11.10 -19.97 5.14
CA LYS A 93 -9.96 -20.89 5.03
C LYS A 93 -8.86 -20.61 6.06
N ASN A 94 -9.14 -19.75 7.05
CA ASN A 94 -8.16 -19.27 8.02
C ASN A 94 -6.92 -18.62 7.36
N VAL A 95 -7.12 -17.89 6.25
CA VAL A 95 -6.09 -17.11 5.58
C VAL A 95 -6.33 -15.63 5.89
N ARG A 96 -5.29 -14.95 6.37
CA ARG A 96 -5.35 -13.52 6.72
C ARG A 96 -4.79 -12.67 5.58
N ILE A 97 -5.37 -11.49 5.39
CA ILE A 97 -4.87 -10.51 4.44
C ILE A 97 -4.88 -9.12 5.07
N ASN A 98 -3.75 -8.41 4.99
CA ASN A 98 -3.61 -7.06 5.51
C ASN A 98 -2.75 -6.21 4.57
N ALA A 99 -2.89 -4.89 4.69
CA ALA A 99 -2.02 -3.95 4.00
C ALA A 99 -1.07 -3.25 4.98
N ILE A 100 0.11 -2.89 4.50
CA ILE A 100 1.04 -1.99 5.20
C ILE A 100 1.03 -0.65 4.45
N SER A 101 0.58 0.40 5.12
CA SER A 101 0.73 1.77 4.65
C SER A 101 2.06 2.31 5.16
N ALA A 102 3.09 2.17 4.33
CA ALA A 102 4.43 2.61 4.66
C ALA A 102 4.59 4.11 4.41
N GLY A 103 5.32 4.80 5.27
CA GLY A 103 5.83 6.13 4.97
C GLY A 103 6.78 6.10 3.77
N PRO A 104 7.15 7.25 3.19
CA PRO A 104 8.02 7.28 2.02
C PRO A 104 9.42 6.78 2.36
N ILE A 105 9.90 5.84 1.56
CA ILE A 105 11.22 5.22 1.65
C ILE A 105 11.91 5.37 0.30
N LYS A 106 13.20 5.66 0.31
CA LYS A 106 14.03 5.73 -0.90
C LYS A 106 14.13 4.35 -1.55
N THR A 107 13.32 4.12 -2.57
CA THR A 107 13.35 2.90 -3.40
C THR A 107 13.48 3.29 -4.87
N LEU A 108 13.76 2.33 -5.74
CA LEU A 108 13.75 2.56 -7.19
C LEU A 108 12.39 3.09 -7.67
N SER A 109 11.30 2.57 -7.13
CA SER A 109 9.94 3.06 -7.44
C SER A 109 9.72 4.50 -6.98
N ALA A 110 10.24 4.87 -5.82
CA ALA A 110 10.15 6.24 -5.29
C ALA A 110 10.98 7.25 -6.08
N SER A 111 12.05 6.81 -6.75
CA SER A 111 12.89 7.69 -7.59
C SER A 111 12.14 8.25 -8.80
N GLY A 112 11.03 7.64 -9.20
CA GLY A 112 10.13 8.14 -10.25
C GLY A 112 9.19 9.27 -9.81
N ILE A 113 9.10 9.56 -8.50
CA ILE A 113 8.26 10.62 -7.95
C ILE A 113 9.06 11.92 -7.91
N SER A 114 8.59 12.95 -8.63
CA SER A 114 9.22 14.28 -8.58
C SER A 114 9.13 14.85 -7.16
N ASP A 115 10.17 15.60 -6.79
CA ASP A 115 10.26 16.28 -5.48
C ASP A 115 10.20 15.34 -4.26
N PHE A 116 10.58 14.06 -4.44
CA PHE A 116 10.54 13.06 -3.37
C PHE A 116 11.31 13.50 -2.10
N ARG A 117 12.41 14.27 -2.28
CA ARG A 117 13.15 14.82 -1.14
C ARG A 117 12.31 15.78 -0.31
N VAL A 118 11.53 16.64 -0.97
CA VAL A 118 10.63 17.59 -0.28
C VAL A 118 9.59 16.83 0.57
N ILE A 119 9.11 15.69 0.06
CA ILE A 119 8.18 14.83 0.81
C ILE A 119 8.87 14.26 2.07
N LEU A 120 10.11 13.78 1.94
CA LEU A 120 10.87 13.26 3.09
C LEU A 120 11.12 14.32 4.15
N ASP A 121 11.57 15.52 3.74
CA ASP A 121 11.84 16.63 4.64
C ASP A 121 10.56 17.09 5.36
N HIS A 122 9.43 17.13 4.64
CA HIS A 122 8.12 17.47 5.22
C HIS A 122 7.67 16.45 6.29
N ILE A 123 7.83 15.14 6.01
CA ILE A 123 7.45 14.09 6.95
C ILE A 123 8.36 14.12 8.18
N GLU A 124 9.68 14.27 8.00
CA GLU A 124 10.63 14.38 9.11
C GLU A 124 10.28 15.54 10.04
N ALA A 125 9.88 16.68 9.48
CA ALA A 125 9.50 17.86 10.25
C ALA A 125 8.17 17.69 11.02
N ASN A 126 7.20 16.94 10.45
CA ASN A 126 5.83 16.91 10.95
C ASN A 126 5.41 15.59 11.61
N ALA A 127 6.04 14.45 11.27
CA ALA A 127 5.71 13.17 11.90
C ALA A 127 5.92 13.22 13.42
N PRO A 128 5.07 12.58 14.23
CA PRO A 128 5.22 12.50 15.67
C PRO A 128 6.60 12.05 16.14
N LEU A 129 7.20 11.05 15.48
CA LEU A 129 8.54 10.55 15.79
C LEU A 129 9.68 11.41 15.23
N LYS A 130 9.37 12.51 14.51
CA LYS A 130 10.34 13.47 13.96
C LYS A 130 11.43 12.83 13.08
N ARG A 131 11.07 11.81 12.36
CA ARG A 131 11.94 11.12 11.42
C ARG A 131 11.14 10.35 10.37
N ASN A 132 11.76 10.02 9.27
CA ASN A 132 11.21 9.07 8.30
C ASN A 132 11.32 7.63 8.81
N VAL A 133 10.41 6.78 8.34
CA VAL A 133 10.46 5.34 8.59
C VAL A 133 11.61 4.70 7.79
N THR A 134 12.17 3.62 8.30
CA THR A 134 13.21 2.83 7.62
C THR A 134 12.63 1.59 6.93
N ILE A 135 13.40 1.02 5.99
CA ILE A 135 13.03 -0.24 5.33
C ILE A 135 12.87 -1.36 6.35
N ASP A 136 13.77 -1.44 7.33
CA ASP A 136 13.75 -2.48 8.35
C ASP A 136 12.53 -2.39 9.26
N GLU A 137 12.07 -1.17 9.59
CA GLU A 137 10.85 -0.97 10.38
C GLU A 137 9.60 -1.42 9.63
N VAL A 138 9.52 -1.16 8.33
CA VAL A 138 8.44 -1.70 7.49
C VAL A 138 8.56 -3.23 7.39
N GLY A 139 9.78 -3.76 7.27
CA GLY A 139 10.06 -5.19 7.30
C GLY A 139 9.61 -5.86 8.61
N ASN A 140 9.81 -5.20 9.75
CA ASN A 140 9.35 -5.69 11.06
C ASN A 140 7.82 -5.76 11.15
N VAL A 141 7.10 -4.79 10.59
CA VAL A 141 5.63 -4.85 10.49
C VAL A 141 5.20 -6.00 9.57
N ALA A 142 5.89 -6.21 8.46
CA ALA A 142 5.62 -7.33 7.57
C ALA A 142 5.88 -8.68 8.27
N LEU A 143 6.96 -8.79 9.06
CA LEU A 143 7.26 -9.98 9.85
C LEU A 143 6.19 -10.24 10.91
N PHE A 144 5.71 -9.22 11.62
CA PHE A 144 4.58 -9.33 12.54
C PHE A 144 3.35 -9.89 11.82
N LEU A 145 2.97 -9.31 10.67
CA LEU A 145 1.80 -9.75 9.89
C LEU A 145 1.97 -11.15 9.29
N ALA A 146 3.20 -11.56 8.99
CA ALA A 146 3.52 -12.89 8.48
C ALA A 146 3.49 -13.97 9.56
N SER A 147 3.61 -13.60 10.82
CA SER A 147 3.73 -14.49 11.96
C SER A 147 2.39 -14.78 12.66
N ASN A 148 2.39 -15.75 13.59
CA ASN A 148 1.25 -16.04 14.45
C ASN A 148 0.95 -14.94 15.47
N LEU A 149 1.84 -13.97 15.68
CA LEU A 149 1.60 -12.82 16.55
C LEU A 149 0.43 -11.97 16.07
N SER A 150 0.10 -12.02 14.78
CA SER A 150 -1.03 -11.33 14.17
C SER A 150 -2.20 -12.25 13.84
N SER A 151 -2.37 -13.38 14.53
CA SER A 151 -3.38 -14.41 14.22
C SER A 151 -4.83 -13.91 14.22
N ALA A 152 -5.13 -12.82 14.93
CA ALA A 152 -6.44 -12.18 14.96
C ALA A 152 -6.52 -10.89 14.10
N VAL A 153 -5.49 -10.60 13.27
CA VAL A 153 -5.43 -9.39 12.45
C VAL A 153 -5.66 -9.75 10.99
N THR A 154 -6.80 -9.32 10.44
CA THR A 154 -7.13 -9.47 9.01
C THR A 154 -8.03 -8.35 8.53
N GLY A 155 -7.92 -7.96 7.27
CA GLY A 155 -8.71 -6.89 6.65
C GLY A 155 -8.25 -5.47 7.02
N ASP A 156 -7.13 -5.33 7.69
CA ASP A 156 -6.66 -4.06 8.26
C ASP A 156 -5.54 -3.41 7.43
N ILE A 157 -5.39 -2.11 7.65
CA ILE A 157 -4.34 -1.27 7.08
C ILE A 157 -3.44 -0.81 8.23
N ILE A 158 -2.26 -1.40 8.34
CA ILE A 158 -1.29 -1.07 9.39
C ILE A 158 -0.35 0.05 8.90
N TYR A 159 -0.28 1.13 9.65
CA TYR A 159 0.60 2.24 9.33
C TYR A 159 2.00 2.04 9.91
N ALA A 160 3.00 2.17 9.04
CA ALA A 160 4.42 2.18 9.38
C ALA A 160 5.03 3.47 8.78
N ASP A 161 4.76 4.63 9.39
CA ASP A 161 5.03 5.95 8.83
C ASP A 161 5.52 6.98 9.86
N SER A 162 6.05 6.52 10.99
CA SER A 162 6.47 7.37 12.11
C SER A 162 5.33 8.19 12.73
N GLY A 163 4.07 7.75 12.53
CA GLY A 163 2.87 8.38 13.03
C GLY A 163 2.36 9.53 12.14
N PHE A 164 2.94 9.76 10.96
CA PHE A 164 2.59 10.89 10.10
C PHE A 164 1.10 10.93 9.75
N GLN A 165 0.46 9.79 9.54
CA GLN A 165 -0.97 9.72 9.21
C GLN A 165 -1.89 10.32 10.30
N THR A 166 -1.40 10.47 11.53
CA THR A 166 -2.20 11.03 12.64
C THR A 166 -2.20 12.55 12.68
N VAL A 167 -1.30 13.20 11.95
CA VAL A 167 -1.22 14.67 11.92
C VAL A 167 -2.15 15.26 10.87
N GLY A 168 -2.77 16.39 11.18
CA GLY A 168 -3.80 17.02 10.32
C GLY A 168 -3.24 17.96 9.25
N ILE A 169 -1.95 18.25 9.25
CA ILE A 169 -1.26 19.20 8.37
C ILE A 169 0.13 18.69 8.03
#